data_62616c3b201a3cfedae1bf4a0d3b63ec
#
_entry.id   62616c3b201a3cfedae1bf4a0d3b63ec
#
_cell.length_a   1.000
_cell.length_b   1.000
_cell.length_c   1.000
_cell.angle_alpha   90.00
_cell.angle_beta   90.00
_cell.angle_gamma   90.00
#
_symmetry.space_group_name_H-M   'P 1'
#
loop_
_entity.id
_entity.type
_entity.pdbx_description
1 polymer ?
#
loop_
_entity_poly.entity_id
_entity_poly.type
_entity_poly.pdbx_seq_one_letter_code
_entity_poly.pdbx_strand_id
1 'polypeptide(L)'
;MKSLMSMLVAAGVMFSAGQALAVDDAAGQALAQKSGCLLCHAVDKKVLGPSYKDVAAKYKGQKDAEAKLIAKVSKGGSGTWGPVPMPANSPKVSDADIKTLVEWVLSH
;
A
#
# COMPACT_ATOMS: atom_id res chain seq x y z
N MET A 1 60.30 -20.78 10.61
CA MET A 1 59.57 -20.26 9.44
C MET A 1 58.10 -20.22 9.78
N LYS A 2 57.60 -19.06 10.04
CA LYS A 2 56.21 -18.89 10.53
C LYS A 2 55.35 -18.46 9.38
N SER A 3 54.41 -19.31 8.97
CA SER A 3 53.43 -19.05 7.96
C SER A 3 52.37 -18.12 8.54
N LEU A 4 52.30 -16.90 8.05
CA LEU A 4 51.21 -16.00 8.37
C LEU A 4 50.05 -16.26 7.42
N MET A 5 49.07 -16.93 7.93
CA MET A 5 47.81 -17.17 7.22
C MET A 5 46.94 -15.92 7.40
N SER A 6 46.92 -15.09 6.37
CA SER A 6 45.99 -13.96 6.31
C SER A 6 44.59 -14.49 6.06
N MET A 7 43.76 -14.44 7.08
CA MET A 7 42.32 -14.60 6.92
C MET A 7 41.74 -13.32 6.32
N LEU A 8 41.41 -13.37 5.07
CA LEU A 8 40.54 -12.41 4.42
C LEU A 8 39.10 -12.67 4.87
N VAL A 9 38.64 -11.90 5.82
CA VAL A 9 37.23 -11.85 6.14
C VAL A 9 36.57 -11.01 5.04
N ALA A 10 35.98 -11.69 4.07
CA ALA A 10 35.08 -11.06 3.14
C ALA A 10 33.79 -10.68 3.88
N ALA A 11 33.67 -9.40 4.27
CA ALA A 11 32.40 -8.87 4.75
C ALA A 11 31.45 -8.83 3.57
N GLY A 12 30.57 -9.82 3.48
CA GLY A 12 29.50 -9.83 2.53
C GLY A 12 28.50 -8.73 2.88
N VAL A 13 28.54 -7.64 2.14
CA VAL A 13 27.50 -6.63 2.19
C VAL A 13 26.28 -7.25 1.54
N MET A 14 25.29 -7.65 2.33
CA MET A 14 24.01 -8.05 1.80
C MET A 14 23.26 -6.80 1.35
N PHE A 15 23.34 -6.52 0.07
CA PHE A 15 22.46 -5.59 -0.59
C PHE A 15 21.11 -6.27 -0.76
N SER A 16 20.13 -5.95 0.06
CA SER A 16 18.74 -6.25 -0.26
C SER A 16 18.27 -5.20 -1.27
N ALA A 17 18.56 -5.45 -2.55
CA ALA A 17 18.09 -4.59 -3.62
C ALA A 17 16.58 -4.73 -3.75
N GLY A 18 15.84 -3.63 -3.62
CA GLY A 18 14.50 -3.50 -4.16
C GLY A 18 13.38 -4.11 -3.32
N GLN A 19 13.47 -4.09 -2.01
CA GLN A 19 12.26 -4.27 -1.21
C GLN A 19 11.51 -2.94 -1.22
N ALA A 20 10.44 -2.88 -2.04
CA ALA A 20 9.36 -1.98 -1.73
C ALA A 20 9.05 -2.17 -0.25
N LEU A 21 9.18 -1.12 0.55
CA LEU A 21 8.86 -1.17 1.96
C LEU A 21 7.40 -1.60 2.07
N ALA A 22 7.19 -2.88 2.39
CA ALA A 22 5.86 -3.36 2.71
C ALA A 22 5.36 -2.53 3.87
N VAL A 23 4.23 -1.87 3.68
CA VAL A 23 3.57 -1.13 4.75
C VAL A 23 3.21 -2.14 5.83
N ASP A 24 3.59 -1.87 7.06
CA ASP A 24 3.17 -2.66 8.21
C ASP A 24 1.64 -2.70 8.27
N ASP A 25 1.06 -3.89 8.31
CA ASP A 25 -0.39 -4.07 8.27
C ASP A 25 -1.08 -3.35 9.42
N ALA A 26 -0.55 -3.42 10.62
CA ALA A 26 -1.11 -2.71 11.78
C ALA A 26 -1.07 -1.19 11.59
N ALA A 27 0.01 -0.66 11.06
CA ALA A 27 0.16 0.77 10.77
C ALA A 27 -0.78 1.21 9.65
N GLY A 28 -0.92 0.42 8.60
CA GLY A 28 -1.86 0.69 7.50
C GLY A 28 -3.31 0.69 7.98
N GLN A 29 -3.70 -0.27 8.79
CA GLN A 29 -5.05 -0.33 9.36
C GLN A 29 -5.34 0.86 10.28
N ALA A 30 -4.40 1.24 11.13
CA ALA A 30 -4.54 2.40 12.00
C ALA A 30 -4.70 3.69 11.20
N LEU A 31 -3.92 3.87 10.14
CA LEU A 31 -4.03 5.02 9.26
C LEU A 31 -5.36 5.04 8.51
N ALA A 32 -5.83 3.91 8.02
CA ALA A 32 -7.12 3.79 7.36
C ALA A 32 -8.27 4.15 8.31
N GLN A 33 -8.22 3.69 9.56
CA GLN A 33 -9.20 4.03 10.58
C GLN A 33 -9.18 5.53 10.88
N LYS A 34 -8.03 6.12 11.11
CA LYS A 34 -7.85 7.54 11.37
C LYS A 34 -8.35 8.40 10.21
N SER A 35 -8.16 7.95 8.99
CA SER A 35 -8.54 8.67 7.77
C SER A 35 -10.01 8.47 7.38
N GLY A 36 -10.77 7.68 8.12
CA GLY A 36 -12.19 7.44 7.87
C GLY A 36 -12.50 6.39 6.80
N CYS A 37 -11.50 5.71 6.27
CA CYS A 37 -11.66 4.74 5.21
C CYS A 37 -12.54 3.55 5.62
N LEU A 38 -12.43 3.12 6.88
CA LEU A 38 -13.13 1.94 7.39
C LEU A 38 -14.62 2.18 7.68
N LEU A 39 -15.12 3.40 7.46
CA LEU A 39 -16.56 3.66 7.47
C LEU A 39 -17.27 3.06 6.24
N CYS A 40 -16.53 2.94 5.12
CA CYS A 40 -17.06 2.48 3.84
C CYS A 40 -16.36 1.25 3.31
N HIS A 41 -15.20 0.91 3.81
CA HIS A 41 -14.40 -0.23 3.40
C HIS A 41 -14.10 -1.17 4.56
N ALA A 42 -13.84 -2.42 4.25
CA ALA A 42 -13.25 -3.40 5.14
C ALA A 42 -12.19 -4.21 4.38
N VAL A 43 -11.32 -4.90 5.10
CA VAL A 43 -10.27 -5.71 4.47
C VAL A 43 -10.88 -6.90 3.72
N ASP A 44 -11.82 -7.60 4.34
CA ASP A 44 -12.30 -8.92 3.90
C ASP A 44 -13.70 -8.91 3.30
N LYS A 45 -14.44 -7.84 3.40
CA LYS A 45 -15.85 -7.80 2.97
C LYS A 45 -16.22 -6.47 2.36
N LYS A 46 -17.20 -6.52 1.46
CA LYS A 46 -17.84 -5.32 0.94
C LYS A 46 -18.71 -4.68 2.04
N VAL A 47 -18.60 -3.34 2.14
CA VAL A 47 -19.49 -2.50 2.95
C VAL A 47 -20.22 -1.58 1.97
N LEU A 48 -19.95 -0.29 1.96
CA LEU A 48 -20.40 0.62 0.89
C LEU A 48 -19.46 0.56 -0.31
N GLY A 49 -18.17 0.47 -0.05
CA GLY A 49 -17.15 0.25 -1.05
C GLY A 49 -16.64 -1.19 -1.08
N PRO A 50 -15.82 -1.54 -2.06
CA PRO A 50 -15.26 -2.88 -2.20
C PRO A 50 -14.34 -3.21 -1.03
N SER A 51 -14.17 -4.51 -0.74
CA SER A 51 -13.14 -4.97 0.19
C SER A 51 -11.76 -4.64 -0.34
N TYR A 52 -10.80 -4.44 0.53
CA TYR A 52 -9.41 -4.19 0.12
C TYR A 52 -8.78 -5.40 -0.56
N LYS A 53 -9.17 -6.61 -0.17
CA LYS A 53 -8.75 -7.83 -0.87
C LYS A 53 -9.23 -7.86 -2.32
N ASP A 54 -10.46 -7.44 -2.59
CA ASP A 54 -11.00 -7.38 -3.95
C ASP A 54 -10.30 -6.28 -4.76
N VAL A 55 -10.02 -5.14 -4.15
CA VAL A 55 -9.25 -4.08 -4.80
C VAL A 55 -7.86 -4.58 -5.18
N ALA A 56 -7.15 -5.20 -4.26
CA ALA A 56 -5.83 -5.75 -4.53
C ALA A 56 -5.85 -6.80 -5.64
N ALA A 57 -6.84 -7.69 -5.62
CA ALA A 57 -7.01 -8.72 -6.65
C ALA A 57 -7.28 -8.12 -8.04
N LYS A 58 -8.14 -7.09 -8.13
CA LYS A 58 -8.45 -6.41 -9.39
C LYS A 58 -7.23 -5.78 -10.03
N TYR A 59 -6.37 -5.17 -9.23
CA TYR A 59 -5.21 -4.42 -9.72
C TYR A 59 -3.91 -5.22 -9.73
N LYS A 60 -3.96 -6.50 -9.35
CA LYS A 60 -2.79 -7.38 -9.34
C LYS A 60 -2.13 -7.43 -10.72
N GLY A 61 -0.81 -7.16 -10.76
CA GLY A 61 -0.03 -7.19 -11.99
C GLY A 61 -0.14 -5.94 -12.87
N GLN A 62 -0.96 -4.97 -12.51
CA GLN A 62 -1.04 -3.70 -13.23
C GLN A 62 0.05 -2.74 -12.74
N LYS A 63 0.92 -2.30 -13.64
CA LYS A 63 2.05 -1.42 -13.31
C LYS A 63 1.63 -0.03 -12.83
N ASP A 64 0.49 0.44 -13.29
CA ASP A 64 -0.05 1.77 -13.00
C ASP A 64 -1.11 1.77 -11.89
N ALA A 65 -1.30 0.64 -11.23
CA ALA A 65 -2.31 0.48 -10.17
C ALA A 65 -2.14 1.49 -9.04
N GLU A 66 -0.94 1.68 -8.55
CA GLU A 66 -0.68 2.62 -7.46
C GLU A 66 -1.07 4.04 -7.85
N ALA A 67 -0.64 4.52 -9.01
CA ALA A 67 -0.96 5.85 -9.49
C ALA A 67 -2.46 6.05 -9.71
N LYS A 68 -3.13 5.05 -10.27
CA LYS A 68 -4.60 5.09 -10.47
C LYS A 68 -5.34 5.16 -9.15
N LEU A 69 -4.94 4.36 -8.17
CA LEU A 69 -5.61 4.33 -6.87
C LEU A 69 -5.32 5.58 -6.05
N ILE A 70 -4.10 6.13 -6.12
CA ILE A 70 -3.78 7.42 -5.50
C ILE A 70 -4.71 8.50 -6.05
N ALA A 71 -4.90 8.57 -7.37
CA ALA A 71 -5.81 9.52 -7.99
C ALA A 71 -7.26 9.29 -7.54
N LYS A 72 -7.70 8.05 -7.46
CA LYS A 72 -9.05 7.70 -7.02
C LYS A 72 -9.31 8.10 -5.57
N VAL A 73 -8.40 7.81 -4.68
CA VAL A 73 -8.52 8.16 -3.26
C VAL A 73 -8.46 9.68 -3.06
N SER A 74 -7.58 10.35 -3.80
CA SER A 74 -7.44 11.81 -3.71
C SER A 74 -8.66 12.57 -4.21
N LYS A 75 -9.18 12.19 -5.38
CA LYS A 75 -10.24 12.91 -6.09
C LYS A 75 -11.63 12.31 -5.87
N GLY A 76 -11.71 11.06 -5.43
CA GLY A 76 -12.98 10.34 -5.32
C GLY A 76 -13.56 9.95 -6.68
N GLY A 77 -14.81 9.55 -6.67
CA GLY A 77 -15.55 9.18 -7.87
C GLY A 77 -16.31 7.88 -7.74
N SER A 78 -16.95 7.47 -8.83
CA SER A 78 -17.76 6.25 -8.90
C SER A 78 -17.58 5.55 -10.25
N GLY A 79 -18.18 4.41 -10.41
CA GLY A 79 -18.27 3.68 -11.67
C GLY A 79 -17.43 2.41 -11.73
N THR A 80 -16.20 2.40 -11.25
CA THR A 80 -15.34 1.21 -11.28
C THR A 80 -15.93 0.06 -10.46
N TRP A 81 -16.55 0.37 -9.33
CA TRP A 81 -17.13 -0.58 -8.40
C TRP A 81 -18.65 -0.41 -8.21
N GLY A 82 -19.28 0.31 -9.13
CA GLY A 82 -20.70 0.59 -9.09
C GLY A 82 -21.02 2.09 -8.90
N PRO A 83 -22.30 2.42 -8.63
CA PRO A 83 -22.77 3.81 -8.65
C PRO A 83 -22.51 4.58 -7.35
N VAL A 84 -22.16 3.90 -6.26
CA VAL A 84 -21.93 4.57 -4.98
C VAL A 84 -20.63 5.39 -5.06
N PRO A 85 -20.69 6.72 -4.85
CA PRO A 85 -19.50 7.55 -4.98
C PRO A 85 -18.60 7.42 -3.75
N MET A 86 -17.29 7.37 -3.99
CA MET A 86 -16.28 7.55 -2.98
C MET A 86 -15.97 9.04 -2.85
N PRO A 87 -16.02 9.63 -1.66
CA PRO A 87 -15.67 11.03 -1.50
C PRO A 87 -14.18 11.28 -1.73
N ALA A 88 -13.84 12.50 -2.13
CA ALA A 88 -12.46 12.94 -2.24
C ALA A 88 -11.81 13.02 -0.85
N ASN A 89 -10.58 12.53 -0.73
CA ASN A 89 -9.84 12.56 0.54
C ASN A 89 -8.77 13.65 0.59
N SER A 90 -8.36 14.20 -0.54
CA SER A 90 -7.45 15.34 -0.58
C SER A 90 -8.26 16.64 -0.44
N PRO A 91 -7.77 17.65 0.28
CA PRO A 91 -6.52 17.73 1.05
C PRO A 91 -6.64 17.25 2.51
N LYS A 92 -7.79 16.75 2.92
CA LYS A 92 -8.03 16.30 4.31
C LYS A 92 -7.03 15.22 4.74
N VAL A 93 -6.73 14.28 3.85
CA VAL A 93 -5.66 13.29 4.02
C VAL A 93 -4.49 13.73 3.17
N SER A 94 -3.29 13.75 3.73
CA SER A 94 -2.09 14.18 3.00
C SER A 94 -1.74 13.23 1.85
N ASP A 95 -1.05 13.75 0.84
CA ASP A 95 -0.61 12.95 -0.31
C ASP A 95 0.29 11.78 0.13
N ALA A 96 1.16 12.01 1.11
CA ALA A 96 2.02 10.96 1.68
C ALA A 96 1.20 9.85 2.34
N ASP A 97 0.17 10.21 3.09
CA ASP A 97 -0.71 9.24 3.75
C ASP A 97 -1.58 8.49 2.74
N ILE A 98 -2.07 9.16 1.71
CA ILE A 98 -2.80 8.51 0.62
C ILE A 98 -1.94 7.47 -0.09
N LYS A 99 -0.69 7.80 -0.38
CA LYS A 99 0.25 6.85 -0.97
C LYS A 99 0.46 5.64 -0.06
N THR A 100 0.69 5.85 1.21
CA THR A 100 0.85 4.79 2.21
C THR A 100 -0.40 3.89 2.28
N LEU A 101 -1.58 4.49 2.29
CA LEU A 101 -2.85 3.76 2.30
C LEU A 101 -3.02 2.89 1.04
N VAL A 102 -2.73 3.45 -0.13
CA VAL A 102 -2.81 2.71 -1.40
C VAL A 102 -1.83 1.54 -1.43
N GLU A 103 -0.60 1.75 -1.00
CA GLU A 103 0.39 0.67 -0.91
C GLU A 103 -0.08 -0.43 0.05
N TRP A 104 -0.65 -0.05 1.18
CA TRP A 104 -1.22 -1.00 2.13
C TRP A 104 -2.39 -1.80 1.54
N VAL A 105 -3.33 -1.12 0.86
CA VAL A 105 -4.46 -1.79 0.19
C VAL A 105 -3.95 -2.79 -0.84
N LEU A 106 -2.98 -2.42 -1.65
CA LEU A 106 -2.41 -3.29 -2.68
C LEU A 106 -1.59 -4.46 -2.12
N SER A 107 -1.25 -4.44 -0.84
CA SER A 107 -0.51 -5.51 -0.17
C SER A 107 -1.38 -6.70 0.27
N HIS A 108 -2.68 -6.60 0.15
CA HIS A 108 -3.64 -7.65 0.56
C HIS A 108 -3.81 -8.79 -0.43
#